data_084bb57262417ba0f114cd854d08d44f
#
_entry.id   084bb57262417ba0f114cd854d08d44f
#
_cell.length_a   1.000
_cell.length_b   1.000
_cell.length_c   1.000
_cell.angle_alpha   90.00
_cell.angle_beta   90.00
_cell.angle_gamma   90.00
#
_symmetry.space_group_name_H-M   'P 1'
#
loop_
_entity.id
_entity.type
_entity.pdbx_description
1 polymer ?
#
loop_
_entity_poly.entity_id
_entity_poly.type
_entity_poly.pdbx_seq_one_letter_code
_entity_poly.pdbx_strand_id
1 'polypeptide(L)'
;MTALHCNPLFARLADAERILVAGAGGGFDIYSGLPLALSLMHQGKQVYLANLSFSSLEGLPIDDWAAPDVAAVGPTSSLHQTYFPERTLAQWLHQHGYPSTVYAFPQTGVRPLRAAYEALIERHGVDAVVLVDGGTDILMRGDEAGLGTPEEDLASVAALDDVAIRLVVSVGFGVDAYHGVNHAQVLENIAALERDGAYLGAFSIPRATREGALYLDAVTHAQQHTPDHPSIVNGSIAAAVRGAFGDVRFTERTRGSELFVNPLMSLYFAFDLPGLAARCLYLDRIEDTHLMRQVHARIAEFRESLVTRPPRAFPH
;
A
#
# COMPACT_ATOMS: atom_id res chain seq x y z
N MET A 1 -25.02 12.60 0.50
CA MET A 1 -25.16 11.17 0.10
C MET A 1 -24.66 11.03 -1.34
N THR A 2 -23.73 10.12 -1.56
CA THR A 2 -23.22 9.82 -2.90
C THR A 2 -24.18 8.88 -3.62
N ALA A 3 -24.44 9.09 -4.90
CA ALA A 3 -25.30 8.19 -5.67
C ALA A 3 -24.57 6.88 -5.98
N LEU A 4 -25.28 5.76 -6.10
CA LEU A 4 -24.70 4.43 -6.31
C LEU A 4 -23.77 4.34 -7.54
N HIS A 5 -24.01 5.15 -8.58
CA HIS A 5 -23.17 5.18 -9.79
C HIS A 5 -21.85 5.99 -9.59
N CYS A 6 -21.71 6.70 -8.47
CA CYS A 6 -20.50 7.45 -8.14
C CYS A 6 -19.68 6.64 -7.12
N ASN A 7 -18.44 6.31 -7.47
CA ASN A 7 -17.55 5.67 -6.50
C ASN A 7 -17.18 6.66 -5.38
N PRO A 8 -17.42 6.32 -4.09
CA PRO A 8 -17.19 7.24 -2.98
C PRO A 8 -15.73 7.70 -2.84
N LEU A 9 -14.73 6.86 -3.14
CA LEU A 9 -13.31 7.25 -3.13
C LEU A 9 -13.07 8.41 -4.10
N PHE A 10 -13.50 8.27 -5.36
CA PHE A 10 -13.31 9.33 -6.36
C PHE A 10 -14.13 10.58 -6.04
N ALA A 11 -15.29 10.42 -5.40
CA ALA A 11 -16.08 11.56 -4.92
C ALA A 11 -15.35 12.35 -3.80
N ARG A 12 -14.63 11.66 -2.90
CA ARG A 12 -13.79 12.30 -1.86
C ARG A 12 -12.59 13.04 -2.47
N LEU A 13 -12.09 12.58 -3.61
CA LEU A 13 -10.95 13.17 -4.33
C LEU A 13 -11.37 14.18 -5.42
N ALA A 14 -12.68 14.44 -5.60
CA ALA A 14 -13.18 15.24 -6.71
C ALA A 14 -12.55 16.64 -6.76
N ASP A 15 -12.49 17.33 -5.61
CA ASP A 15 -11.98 18.68 -5.48
C ASP A 15 -10.46 18.73 -5.21
N ALA A 16 -9.81 17.60 -4.96
CA ALA A 16 -8.36 17.54 -4.79
C ALA A 16 -7.65 17.70 -6.14
N GLU A 17 -6.64 18.55 -6.20
CA GLU A 17 -5.84 18.79 -7.41
C GLU A 17 -4.48 18.09 -7.37
N ARG A 18 -3.84 18.07 -6.19
CA ARG A 18 -2.50 17.52 -5.95
C ARG A 18 -2.58 16.37 -4.95
N ILE A 19 -2.44 15.17 -5.48
CA ILE A 19 -2.68 13.93 -4.73
C ILE A 19 -1.39 13.15 -4.57
N LEU A 20 -1.06 12.77 -3.34
CA LEU A 20 0.01 11.83 -3.04
C LEU A 20 -0.57 10.42 -2.93
N VAL A 21 -0.13 9.50 -3.77
CA VAL A 21 -0.41 8.07 -3.66
C VAL A 21 0.84 7.40 -3.09
N ALA A 22 0.73 6.78 -1.93
CA ALA A 22 1.87 6.25 -1.20
C ALA A 22 1.67 4.79 -0.80
N GLY A 23 2.62 3.92 -1.18
CA GLY A 23 2.68 2.53 -0.70
C GLY A 23 2.98 2.50 0.79
N ALA A 24 2.10 1.88 1.58
CA ALA A 24 2.12 1.92 3.03
C ALA A 24 3.01 0.83 3.65
N GLY A 25 2.87 -0.42 3.20
CA GLY A 25 3.57 -1.60 3.73
C GLY A 25 4.96 -1.82 3.14
N GLY A 26 5.34 -1.00 2.18
CA GLY A 26 6.68 -1.00 1.62
C GLY A 26 6.91 -1.94 0.43
N GLY A 27 8.17 -2.03 0.02
CA GLY A 27 8.55 -2.88 -1.10
C GLY A 27 7.86 -2.51 -2.42
N PHE A 28 6.96 -3.35 -2.89
CA PHE A 28 6.22 -3.14 -4.15
C PHE A 28 4.81 -2.54 -3.97
N ASP A 29 4.45 -2.02 -2.81
CA ASP A 29 3.09 -1.52 -2.58
C ASP A 29 2.68 -0.38 -3.49
N ILE A 30 3.63 0.48 -3.87
CA ILE A 30 3.35 1.55 -4.83
C ILE A 30 2.85 1.02 -6.18
N TYR A 31 3.24 -0.20 -6.59
CA TYR A 31 2.68 -0.83 -7.79
C TYR A 31 1.21 -1.19 -7.61
N SER A 32 0.82 -1.59 -6.40
CA SER A 32 -0.58 -1.84 -6.06
C SER A 32 -1.42 -0.56 -6.17
N GLY A 33 -0.81 0.61 -5.95
CA GLY A 33 -1.43 1.92 -6.14
C GLY A 33 -1.44 2.44 -7.58
N LEU A 34 -0.68 1.83 -8.48
CA LEU A 34 -0.49 2.35 -9.84
C LEU A 34 -1.78 2.48 -10.66
N PRO A 35 -2.73 1.52 -10.67
CA PRO A 35 -4.00 1.70 -11.38
C PRO A 35 -4.77 2.94 -10.92
N LEU A 36 -4.84 3.17 -9.62
CA LEU A 36 -5.49 4.33 -9.05
C LEU A 36 -4.77 5.63 -9.44
N ALA A 37 -3.45 5.66 -9.29
CA ALA A 37 -2.63 6.81 -9.65
C ALA A 37 -2.78 7.19 -11.12
N LEU A 38 -2.72 6.21 -12.03
CA LEU A 38 -2.95 6.43 -13.47
C LEU A 38 -4.36 6.95 -13.76
N SER A 39 -5.38 6.41 -13.08
CA SER A 39 -6.75 6.89 -13.23
C SER A 39 -6.90 8.36 -12.83
N LEU A 40 -6.26 8.77 -11.74
CA LEU A 40 -6.25 10.16 -11.28
C LEU A 40 -5.48 11.07 -12.25
N MET A 41 -4.32 10.63 -12.76
CA MET A 41 -3.55 11.35 -13.79
C MET A 41 -4.36 11.53 -15.08
N HIS A 42 -5.11 10.51 -15.51
CA HIS A 42 -5.96 10.59 -16.70
C HIS A 42 -7.17 11.53 -16.51
N GLN A 43 -7.55 11.80 -15.27
CA GLN A 43 -8.55 12.82 -14.92
C GLN A 43 -7.94 14.23 -14.82
N GLY A 44 -6.64 14.40 -15.11
CA GLY A 44 -5.95 15.69 -15.09
C GLY A 44 -5.44 16.11 -13.71
N LYS A 45 -5.47 15.23 -12.69
CA LYS A 45 -4.91 15.51 -11.38
C LYS A 45 -3.38 15.46 -11.42
N GLN A 46 -2.73 16.27 -10.60
CA GLN A 46 -1.29 16.15 -10.34
C GLN A 46 -1.08 15.06 -9.28
N VAL A 47 -0.47 13.95 -9.69
CA VAL A 47 -0.25 12.80 -8.80
C VAL A 47 1.23 12.64 -8.54
N TYR A 48 1.58 12.56 -7.27
CA TYR A 48 2.90 12.24 -6.77
C TYR A 48 2.88 10.81 -6.24
N LEU A 49 3.98 10.09 -6.43
CA LEU A 49 4.12 8.71 -5.96
C LEU A 49 5.16 8.65 -4.86
N ALA A 50 4.83 7.98 -3.75
CA ALA A 50 5.76 7.69 -2.68
C ALA A 50 5.68 6.22 -2.25
N ASN A 51 6.71 5.74 -1.57
CA ASN A 51 6.77 4.36 -1.09
C ASN A 51 7.67 4.25 0.13
N LEU A 52 7.29 3.47 1.13
CA LEU A 52 8.22 3.01 2.13
C LEU A 52 9.14 1.98 1.46
N SER A 53 10.45 2.20 1.49
CA SER A 53 11.39 1.41 0.71
C SER A 53 12.09 0.35 1.55
N PHE A 54 12.21 -0.86 1.00
CA PHE A 54 13.07 -1.92 1.54
C PHE A 54 14.48 -1.87 0.96
N SER A 55 14.78 -0.90 0.11
CA SER A 55 16.10 -0.67 -0.46
C SER A 55 16.97 0.14 0.52
N SER A 56 18.30 -0.11 0.52
CA SER A 56 19.25 0.65 1.35
C SER A 56 19.51 2.01 0.70
N LEU A 57 18.62 2.97 0.99
CA LEU A 57 18.62 4.30 0.34
C LEU A 57 19.85 5.13 0.67
N GLU A 58 20.58 4.81 1.75
CA GLU A 58 21.81 5.50 2.17
C GLU A 58 22.92 5.47 1.11
N GLY A 59 22.82 4.54 0.14
CA GLY A 59 23.72 4.47 -1.02
C GLY A 59 23.42 5.49 -2.10
N LEU A 60 22.32 6.25 -2.03
CA LEU A 60 21.98 7.27 -3.02
C LEU A 60 22.87 8.52 -2.88
N PRO A 61 23.21 9.19 -4.03
CA PRO A 61 23.83 10.51 -3.99
C PRO A 61 23.01 11.52 -3.19
N ILE A 62 23.69 12.49 -2.58
CA ILE A 62 23.02 13.52 -1.77
C ILE A 62 22.00 14.33 -2.59
N ASP A 63 22.25 14.52 -3.87
CA ASP A 63 21.39 15.26 -4.79
C ASP A 63 20.06 14.53 -5.11
N ASP A 64 19.99 13.23 -4.82
CA ASP A 64 18.75 12.45 -4.95
C ASP A 64 17.83 12.59 -3.71
N TRP A 65 18.25 13.32 -2.68
CA TRP A 65 17.45 13.56 -1.49
C TRP A 65 16.68 14.87 -1.56
N ALA A 66 15.35 14.77 -1.57
CA ALA A 66 14.43 15.92 -1.64
C ALA A 66 14.25 16.61 -0.28
N ALA A 67 14.37 15.86 0.81
CA ALA A 67 14.34 16.28 2.22
C ALA A 67 15.00 15.20 3.09
N PRO A 68 15.23 15.43 4.39
CA PRO A 68 15.59 14.36 5.32
C PRO A 68 14.61 13.19 5.20
N ASP A 69 15.11 11.97 5.12
CA ASP A 69 14.33 10.74 4.96
C ASP A 69 13.37 10.71 3.74
N VAL A 70 13.62 11.53 2.71
CA VAL A 70 12.85 11.57 1.45
C VAL A 70 13.79 11.52 0.25
N ALA A 71 13.98 10.36 -0.34
CA ALA A 71 14.72 10.24 -1.59
C ALA A 71 13.80 10.46 -2.80
N ALA A 72 14.26 11.23 -3.79
CA ALA A 72 13.56 11.45 -5.07
C ALA A 72 14.12 10.50 -6.13
N VAL A 73 13.58 9.30 -6.20
CA VAL A 73 14.07 8.24 -7.08
C VAL A 73 13.59 8.46 -8.51
N GLY A 74 14.54 8.66 -9.42
CA GLY A 74 14.31 8.78 -10.86
C GLY A 74 14.72 7.54 -11.65
N PRO A 75 14.51 7.55 -12.98
CA PRO A 75 14.86 6.41 -13.85
C PRO A 75 16.37 6.07 -13.86
N THR A 76 17.21 7.06 -13.56
CA THR A 76 18.68 6.96 -13.55
C THR A 76 19.29 6.80 -12.16
N SER A 77 18.50 6.90 -11.10
CA SER A 77 18.97 6.69 -9.73
C SER A 77 19.58 5.30 -9.58
N SER A 78 20.71 5.20 -8.90
CA SER A 78 21.51 3.97 -8.84
C SER A 78 21.88 3.61 -7.42
N LEU A 79 21.63 2.34 -7.06
CA LEU A 79 22.13 1.70 -5.85
C LEU A 79 23.00 0.49 -6.22
N HIS A 80 23.90 0.09 -5.33
CA HIS A 80 24.71 -1.13 -5.49
C HIS A 80 23.94 -2.45 -5.32
N GLN A 81 22.61 -2.38 -5.27
CA GLN A 81 21.72 -3.55 -5.11
C GLN A 81 20.79 -3.69 -6.31
N THR A 82 20.41 -4.93 -6.62
CA THR A 82 19.49 -5.25 -7.73
C THR A 82 18.03 -4.98 -7.39
N TYR A 83 17.65 -5.12 -6.11
CA TYR A 83 16.30 -4.86 -5.61
C TYR A 83 16.10 -3.35 -5.39
N PHE A 84 15.35 -2.71 -6.26
CA PHE A 84 15.01 -1.28 -6.14
C PHE A 84 13.67 -1.00 -6.87
N PRO A 85 12.54 -1.35 -6.24
CA PRO A 85 11.21 -1.23 -6.84
C PRO A 85 10.89 0.17 -7.34
N GLU A 86 11.25 1.20 -6.57
CA GLU A 86 10.97 2.60 -6.89
C GLU A 86 11.65 3.04 -8.18
N ARG A 87 12.94 2.68 -8.38
CA ARG A 87 13.66 2.95 -9.64
C ARG A 87 13.05 2.18 -10.80
N THR A 88 12.72 0.92 -10.59
CA THR A 88 12.12 0.07 -11.62
C THR A 88 10.78 0.66 -12.08
N LEU A 89 9.97 1.18 -11.14
CA LEU A 89 8.74 1.90 -11.46
C LEU A 89 9.03 3.21 -12.19
N ALA A 90 10.01 4.00 -11.71
CA ALA A 90 10.40 5.25 -12.34
C ALA A 90 10.83 5.04 -13.80
N GLN A 91 11.57 3.97 -14.10
CA GLN A 91 11.96 3.59 -15.47
C GLN A 91 10.73 3.28 -16.33
N TRP A 92 9.79 2.49 -15.82
CA TRP A 92 8.57 2.17 -16.53
C TRP A 92 7.71 3.42 -16.80
N LEU A 93 7.52 4.28 -15.79
CA LEU A 93 6.79 5.54 -15.93
C LEU A 93 7.42 6.43 -17.01
N HIS A 94 8.75 6.57 -17.01
CA HIS A 94 9.49 7.35 -18.00
C HIS A 94 9.26 6.82 -19.42
N GLN A 95 9.35 5.50 -19.61
CA GLN A 95 9.12 4.86 -20.91
C GLN A 95 7.70 5.09 -21.46
N HIS A 96 6.73 5.27 -20.55
CA HIS A 96 5.33 5.50 -20.90
C HIS A 96 4.91 6.99 -20.91
N GLY A 97 5.88 7.92 -20.71
CA GLY A 97 5.64 9.36 -20.77
C GLY A 97 4.88 9.93 -19.55
N TYR A 98 4.92 9.24 -18.40
CA TYR A 98 4.37 9.71 -17.14
C TYR A 98 5.43 10.46 -16.30
N PRO A 99 5.02 11.28 -15.31
CA PRO A 99 5.93 11.76 -14.28
C PRO A 99 6.67 10.59 -13.63
N SER A 100 8.00 10.61 -13.66
CA SER A 100 8.82 9.43 -13.38
C SER A 100 9.63 9.53 -12.10
N THR A 101 9.28 10.44 -11.19
CA THR A 101 9.84 10.48 -9.84
C THR A 101 8.97 9.66 -8.90
N VAL A 102 9.59 8.73 -8.17
CA VAL A 102 8.97 8.00 -7.07
C VAL A 102 9.72 8.38 -5.80
N TYR A 103 9.04 9.01 -4.87
CA TYR A 103 9.64 9.34 -3.57
C TYR A 103 9.77 8.07 -2.73
N ALA A 104 10.90 7.91 -2.06
CA ALA A 104 11.17 6.75 -1.23
C ALA A 104 11.52 7.17 0.20
N PHE A 105 10.85 6.55 1.17
CA PHE A 105 11.13 6.72 2.59
C PHE A 105 11.92 5.53 3.10
N PRO A 106 13.00 5.71 3.87
CA PRO A 106 13.68 4.60 4.53
C PRO A 106 12.78 3.95 5.59
N GLN A 107 13.08 2.72 5.97
CA GLN A 107 12.41 2.04 7.09
C GLN A 107 12.77 2.71 8.42
N THR A 108 11.91 3.60 8.87
CA THR A 108 12.06 4.36 10.11
C THR A 108 10.88 4.15 11.05
N GLY A 109 10.91 4.75 12.24
CA GLY A 109 9.74 4.85 13.10
C GLY A 109 8.76 5.94 12.63
N VAL A 110 7.66 6.08 13.34
CA VAL A 110 6.56 6.98 12.97
C VAL A 110 6.97 8.44 12.92
N ARG A 111 7.80 8.93 13.87
CA ARG A 111 8.20 10.36 13.92
C ARG A 111 8.98 10.81 12.69
N PRO A 112 10.08 10.14 12.27
CA PRO A 112 10.78 10.50 11.04
C PRO A 112 9.90 10.33 9.80
N LEU A 113 9.08 9.28 9.73
CA LEU A 113 8.17 9.05 8.61
C LEU A 113 7.12 10.16 8.51
N ARG A 114 6.57 10.64 9.63
CA ARG A 114 5.67 11.80 9.67
C ARG A 114 6.32 13.05 9.10
N ALA A 115 7.54 13.38 9.54
CA ALA A 115 8.30 14.52 9.03
C ALA A 115 8.58 14.37 7.51
N ALA A 116 8.79 13.17 7.02
CA ALA A 116 8.99 12.89 5.59
C ALA A 116 7.69 13.13 4.78
N TYR A 117 6.54 12.69 5.28
CA TYR A 117 5.24 13.00 4.66
C TYR A 117 4.95 14.51 4.67
N GLU A 118 5.15 15.20 5.81
CA GLU A 118 4.97 16.65 5.94
C GLU A 118 5.83 17.42 4.92
N ALA A 119 7.11 17.03 4.78
CA ALA A 119 8.02 17.63 3.80
C ALA A 119 7.53 17.49 2.35
N LEU A 120 6.97 16.33 1.97
CA LEU A 120 6.39 16.15 0.63
C LEU A 120 5.09 16.92 0.44
N ILE A 121 4.23 16.94 1.47
CA ILE A 121 2.96 17.66 1.45
C ILE A 121 3.22 19.17 1.25
N GLU A 122 4.13 19.73 2.03
CA GLU A 122 4.52 21.14 1.92
C GLU A 122 5.17 21.43 0.57
N ARG A 123 6.15 20.62 0.17
CA ARG A 123 6.91 20.82 -1.08
C ARG A 123 6.01 20.89 -2.32
N HIS A 124 4.99 20.05 -2.37
CA HIS A 124 4.11 19.91 -3.53
C HIS A 124 2.74 20.56 -3.35
N GLY A 125 2.45 21.07 -2.16
CA GLY A 125 1.12 21.58 -1.81
C GLY A 125 0.05 20.50 -1.95
N VAL A 126 0.35 19.29 -1.47
CA VAL A 126 -0.56 18.13 -1.54
C VAL A 126 -1.82 18.42 -0.74
N ASP A 127 -2.98 18.20 -1.35
CA ASP A 127 -4.29 18.41 -0.74
C ASP A 127 -5.03 17.11 -0.37
N ALA A 128 -4.55 15.98 -0.89
CA ALA A 128 -5.05 14.66 -0.53
C ALA A 128 -3.93 13.60 -0.52
N VAL A 129 -3.98 12.67 0.44
CA VAL A 129 -3.10 11.50 0.49
C VAL A 129 -3.93 10.22 0.45
N VAL A 130 -3.52 9.28 -0.39
CA VAL A 130 -4.06 7.92 -0.46
C VAL A 130 -2.95 6.94 -0.13
N LEU A 131 -3.01 6.32 1.05
CA LEU A 131 -2.18 5.17 1.37
C LEU A 131 -2.67 3.94 0.62
N VAL A 132 -1.75 3.14 0.14
CA VAL A 132 -2.04 1.91 -0.58
C VAL A 132 -1.32 0.75 0.10
N ASP A 133 -2.09 -0.25 0.47
CA ASP A 133 -1.60 -1.53 0.94
C ASP A 133 -1.80 -2.58 -0.15
N GLY A 134 -0.73 -3.25 -0.52
CA GLY A 134 -0.73 -4.44 -1.37
C GLY A 134 -0.98 -5.70 -0.54
N GLY A 135 -2.10 -5.74 0.11
CA GLY A 135 -2.52 -6.76 1.03
C GLY A 135 -3.83 -6.37 1.69
N THR A 136 -4.13 -6.97 2.85
CA THR A 136 -5.29 -6.65 3.70
C THR A 136 -4.92 -6.59 5.18
N ASP A 137 -3.66 -6.68 5.50
CA ASP A 137 -3.15 -6.66 6.87
C ASP A 137 -3.19 -5.26 7.50
N ILE A 138 -3.10 -4.19 6.70
CA ILE A 138 -3.39 -2.81 7.15
C ILE A 138 -4.77 -2.67 7.82
N LEU A 139 -5.71 -3.57 7.51
CA LEU A 139 -7.07 -3.58 8.08
C LEU A 139 -7.16 -4.26 9.44
N MET A 140 -6.08 -4.91 9.91
CA MET A 140 -6.09 -5.61 11.19
C MET A 140 -6.03 -4.61 12.35
N ARG A 141 -6.93 -4.78 13.31
CA ARG A 141 -7.03 -3.89 14.45
C ARG A 141 -6.08 -4.21 15.62
N GLY A 142 -5.54 -5.45 15.67
CA GLY A 142 -4.55 -5.85 16.65
C GLY A 142 -4.88 -7.06 17.51
N ASP A 143 -6.15 -7.47 17.64
CA ASP A 143 -6.56 -8.60 18.47
C ASP A 143 -6.91 -9.87 17.65
N GLU A 144 -6.68 -9.85 16.35
CA GLU A 144 -6.90 -11.01 15.46
C GLU A 144 -5.88 -12.13 15.71
N ALA A 145 -6.14 -13.28 15.12
CA ALA A 145 -5.26 -14.47 15.21
C ALA A 145 -3.86 -14.18 14.66
N GLY A 146 -3.76 -13.48 13.54
CA GLY A 146 -2.53 -13.01 12.91
C GLY A 146 -2.71 -11.59 12.39
N LEU A 147 -1.61 -10.84 12.31
CA LEU A 147 -1.63 -9.43 11.87
C LEU A 147 -0.93 -9.21 10.51
N GLY A 148 -0.33 -10.25 9.91
CA GLY A 148 0.52 -10.07 8.73
C GLY A 148 1.85 -9.42 9.09
N THR A 149 2.18 -8.34 8.40
CA THR A 149 3.39 -7.51 8.58
C THR A 149 3.00 -6.06 8.93
N PRO A 150 2.44 -5.84 10.12
CA PRO A 150 1.74 -4.58 10.45
C PRO A 150 2.66 -3.39 10.70
N GLU A 151 3.97 -3.60 10.79
CA GLU A 151 4.91 -2.58 11.24
C GLU A 151 4.94 -1.38 10.30
N GLU A 152 5.13 -1.65 9.02
CA GLU A 152 5.26 -0.62 7.99
C GLU A 152 3.93 0.07 7.70
N ASP A 153 2.87 -0.73 7.54
CA ASP A 153 1.52 -0.23 7.27
C ASP A 153 1.02 0.71 8.34
N LEU A 154 1.09 0.25 9.59
CA LEU A 154 0.58 1.04 10.72
C LEU A 154 1.51 2.20 11.07
N ALA A 155 2.82 2.12 10.77
CA ALA A 155 3.71 3.28 10.85
C ALA A 155 3.28 4.35 9.83
N SER A 156 2.92 3.97 8.61
CA SER A 156 2.41 4.88 7.57
C SER A 156 1.06 5.48 7.95
N VAL A 157 0.14 4.68 8.51
CA VAL A 157 -1.15 5.16 9.04
C VAL A 157 -0.95 6.18 10.16
N ALA A 158 -0.06 5.87 11.14
CA ALA A 158 0.21 6.74 12.28
C ALA A 158 0.99 8.01 11.90
N ALA A 159 1.70 8.01 10.78
CA ALA A 159 2.48 9.14 10.31
C ALA A 159 1.65 10.25 9.66
N LEU A 160 0.42 9.98 9.22
CA LEU A 160 -0.39 10.93 8.46
C LEU A 160 -1.42 11.64 9.33
N ASP A 161 -1.13 12.88 9.72
CA ASP A 161 -2.01 13.70 10.57
C ASP A 161 -2.52 14.99 9.90
N ASP A 162 -1.72 15.72 9.14
CA ASP A 162 -1.98 17.13 8.78
C ASP A 162 -2.54 17.39 7.36
N VAL A 163 -3.17 16.39 6.73
CA VAL A 163 -3.83 16.58 5.42
C VAL A 163 -5.34 16.45 5.54
N ALA A 164 -6.06 17.34 4.87
CA ALA A 164 -7.52 17.41 4.97
C ALA A 164 -8.21 16.13 4.45
N ILE A 165 -7.68 15.53 3.37
CA ILE A 165 -8.22 14.30 2.77
C ILE A 165 -7.17 13.20 2.93
N ARG A 166 -7.47 12.23 3.79
CA ARG A 166 -6.62 11.08 4.10
C ARG A 166 -7.42 9.80 3.89
N LEU A 167 -6.98 9.01 2.92
CA LEU A 167 -7.66 7.79 2.50
C LEU A 167 -6.71 6.60 2.54
N VAL A 168 -7.26 5.40 2.68
CA VAL A 168 -6.56 4.13 2.56
C VAL A 168 -7.25 3.29 1.51
N VAL A 169 -6.48 2.63 0.66
CA VAL A 169 -6.97 1.56 -0.20
C VAL A 169 -6.14 0.31 0.04
N SER A 170 -6.80 -0.82 0.17
CA SER A 170 -6.21 -2.14 0.31
C SER A 170 -6.62 -2.98 -0.89
N VAL A 171 -5.70 -3.76 -1.46
CA VAL A 171 -5.93 -4.61 -2.65
C VAL A 171 -5.15 -5.91 -2.52
N GLY A 172 -5.64 -7.01 -3.09
CA GLY A 172 -4.97 -8.30 -2.95
C GLY A 172 -5.60 -9.19 -1.87
N PHE A 173 -6.92 -9.08 -1.65
CA PHE A 173 -7.64 -9.84 -0.62
C PHE A 173 -7.25 -11.31 -0.59
N GLY A 174 -6.70 -11.75 0.54
CA GLY A 174 -6.28 -13.12 0.80
C GLY A 174 -4.81 -13.40 0.52
N VAL A 175 -4.03 -12.45 -0.03
CA VAL A 175 -2.60 -12.67 -0.27
C VAL A 175 -1.83 -12.85 1.04
N ASP A 176 -2.24 -12.20 2.12
CA ASP A 176 -1.57 -12.24 3.44
C ASP A 176 -1.96 -13.46 4.28
N ALA A 177 -2.79 -14.36 3.75
CA ALA A 177 -3.05 -15.65 4.40
C ALA A 177 -1.75 -16.42 4.67
N TYR A 178 -0.75 -16.24 3.83
CA TYR A 178 0.60 -16.76 4.01
C TYR A 178 1.29 -16.25 5.31
N HIS A 179 0.98 -15.00 5.71
CA HIS A 179 1.47 -14.38 6.96
C HIS A 179 0.47 -14.50 8.11
N GLY A 180 -0.52 -15.39 7.99
CA GLY A 180 -1.47 -15.70 9.06
C GLY A 180 -2.68 -14.77 9.16
N VAL A 181 -2.90 -13.89 8.20
CA VAL A 181 -4.09 -13.04 8.16
C VAL A 181 -5.33 -13.86 7.83
N ASN A 182 -6.34 -13.80 8.67
CA ASN A 182 -7.56 -14.58 8.52
C ASN A 182 -8.62 -13.83 7.72
N HIS A 183 -9.03 -14.37 6.59
CA HIS A 183 -9.98 -13.76 5.66
C HIS A 183 -11.30 -13.34 6.33
N ALA A 184 -11.85 -14.16 7.23
CA ALA A 184 -13.10 -13.84 7.92
C ALA A 184 -12.91 -12.65 8.88
N GLN A 185 -11.73 -12.53 9.51
CA GLN A 185 -11.43 -11.38 10.38
C GLN A 185 -11.20 -10.10 9.56
N VAL A 186 -10.63 -10.18 8.35
CA VAL A 186 -10.59 -9.05 7.42
C VAL A 186 -12.00 -8.55 7.10
N LEU A 187 -12.90 -9.45 6.71
CA LEU A 187 -14.29 -9.07 6.39
C LEU A 187 -15.04 -8.55 7.62
N GLU A 188 -14.76 -9.06 8.81
CA GLU A 188 -15.31 -8.54 10.08
C GLU A 188 -14.87 -7.09 10.29
N ASN A 189 -13.60 -6.77 10.03
CA ASN A 189 -13.08 -5.40 10.14
C ASN A 189 -13.69 -4.47 9.09
N ILE A 190 -13.83 -4.91 7.83
CA ILE A 190 -14.54 -4.14 6.79
C ILE A 190 -15.98 -3.86 7.20
N ALA A 191 -16.72 -4.87 7.71
CA ALA A 191 -18.09 -4.69 8.17
C ALA A 191 -18.20 -3.74 9.37
N ALA A 192 -17.19 -3.71 10.24
CA ALA A 192 -17.14 -2.77 11.33
C ALA A 192 -16.84 -1.34 10.85
N LEU A 193 -15.91 -1.17 9.91
CA LEU A 193 -15.62 0.13 9.27
C LEU A 193 -16.83 0.68 8.51
N GLU A 194 -17.63 -0.18 7.87
CA GLU A 194 -18.91 0.22 7.25
C GLU A 194 -19.90 0.75 8.32
N ARG A 195 -20.08 0.03 9.41
CA ARG A 195 -20.96 0.45 10.52
C ARG A 195 -20.53 1.77 11.13
N ASP A 196 -19.21 2.01 11.20
CA ASP A 196 -18.61 3.22 11.77
C ASP A 196 -18.54 4.37 10.72
N GLY A 197 -18.97 4.13 9.47
CA GLY A 197 -19.02 5.11 8.38
C GLY A 197 -17.67 5.43 7.74
N ALA A 198 -16.67 4.58 7.94
CA ALA A 198 -15.30 4.76 7.41
C ALA A 198 -15.04 3.96 6.12
N TYR A 199 -15.88 2.99 5.76
CA TYR A 199 -15.75 2.24 4.52
C TYR A 199 -16.36 3.03 3.36
N LEU A 200 -15.57 3.23 2.31
CA LEU A 200 -15.96 3.98 1.10
C LEU A 200 -16.34 3.07 -0.08
N GLY A 201 -16.50 1.78 0.18
CA GLY A 201 -16.86 0.81 -0.85
C GLY A 201 -15.66 0.13 -1.51
N ALA A 202 -15.97 -0.73 -2.49
CA ALA A 202 -14.98 -1.43 -3.28
C ALA A 202 -15.15 -1.17 -4.78
N PHE A 203 -14.05 -1.29 -5.53
CA PHE A 203 -14.05 -1.23 -7.00
C PHE A 203 -12.94 -2.09 -7.57
N SER A 204 -13.15 -2.63 -8.76
CA SER A 204 -12.23 -3.57 -9.37
C SER A 204 -11.20 -2.90 -10.28
N ILE A 205 -10.12 -3.64 -10.59
CA ILE A 205 -9.16 -3.36 -11.65
C ILE A 205 -9.52 -4.24 -12.86
N PRO A 206 -10.42 -3.82 -13.76
CA PRO A 206 -10.81 -4.66 -14.89
C PRO A 206 -9.67 -4.72 -15.92
N ARG A 207 -9.38 -5.93 -16.42
CA ARG A 207 -8.35 -6.14 -17.45
C ARG A 207 -8.55 -5.29 -18.70
N ALA A 208 -9.82 -5.02 -19.07
CA ALA A 208 -10.17 -4.29 -20.27
C ALA A 208 -10.02 -2.77 -20.14
N THR A 209 -9.74 -2.25 -18.96
CA THR A 209 -9.47 -0.82 -18.77
C THR A 209 -8.03 -0.48 -19.17
N ARG A 210 -7.80 0.79 -19.53
CA ARG A 210 -6.47 1.31 -19.82
C ARG A 210 -5.54 1.11 -18.64
N GLU A 211 -5.99 1.43 -17.43
CA GLU A 211 -5.24 1.31 -16.18
C GLU A 211 -4.93 -0.14 -15.84
N GLY A 212 -5.87 -1.05 -16.06
CA GLY A 212 -5.66 -2.49 -15.87
C GLY A 212 -4.61 -3.05 -16.83
N ALA A 213 -4.65 -2.65 -18.11
CA ALA A 213 -3.65 -3.05 -19.09
C ALA A 213 -2.24 -2.52 -18.74
N LEU A 214 -2.14 -1.24 -18.37
CA LEU A 214 -0.90 -0.61 -17.95
C LEU A 214 -0.34 -1.23 -16.67
N TYR A 215 -1.19 -1.56 -15.71
CA TYR A 215 -0.79 -2.26 -14.50
C TYR A 215 -0.16 -3.63 -14.79
N LEU A 216 -0.80 -4.42 -15.65
CA LEU A 216 -0.28 -5.73 -16.04
C LEU A 216 1.08 -5.62 -16.74
N ASP A 217 1.28 -4.57 -17.53
CA ASP A 217 2.55 -4.28 -18.19
C ASP A 217 3.62 -3.86 -17.18
N ALA A 218 3.28 -2.95 -16.25
CA ALA A 218 4.20 -2.53 -15.18
C ALA A 218 4.64 -3.69 -14.27
N VAL A 219 3.72 -4.58 -13.89
CA VAL A 219 4.05 -5.77 -13.10
C VAL A 219 4.97 -6.71 -13.89
N THR A 220 4.73 -6.89 -15.18
CA THR A 220 5.60 -7.70 -16.04
C THR A 220 6.99 -7.08 -16.14
N HIS A 221 7.09 -5.77 -16.35
CA HIS A 221 8.35 -5.04 -16.35
C HIS A 221 9.11 -5.21 -15.02
N ALA A 222 8.40 -5.06 -13.88
CA ALA A 222 9.01 -5.25 -12.56
C ALA A 222 9.58 -6.66 -12.38
N GLN A 223 8.83 -7.70 -12.76
CA GLN A 223 9.27 -9.09 -12.67
C GLN A 223 10.53 -9.37 -13.51
N GLN A 224 10.63 -8.74 -14.68
CA GLN A 224 11.82 -8.87 -15.55
C GLN A 224 13.06 -8.18 -14.98
N HIS A 225 12.89 -7.07 -14.24
CA HIS A 225 13.99 -6.28 -13.69
C HIS A 225 14.33 -6.63 -12.23
N THR A 226 13.52 -7.44 -11.57
CA THR A 226 13.78 -7.97 -10.22
C THR A 226 13.53 -9.48 -10.16
N PRO A 227 14.20 -10.28 -11.01
CA PRO A 227 13.89 -11.72 -11.14
C PRO A 227 14.15 -12.51 -9.86
N ASP A 228 15.13 -12.10 -9.05
CA ASP A 228 15.46 -12.78 -7.79
C ASP A 228 14.45 -12.50 -6.67
N HIS A 229 13.73 -11.37 -6.76
CA HIS A 229 12.78 -10.92 -5.74
C HIS A 229 11.47 -10.39 -6.37
N PRO A 230 10.76 -11.19 -7.19
CA PRO A 230 9.48 -10.74 -7.76
C PRO A 230 8.45 -10.54 -6.65
N SER A 231 7.60 -9.53 -6.82
CA SER A 231 6.49 -9.29 -5.89
C SER A 231 5.47 -10.42 -5.94
N ILE A 232 5.26 -11.07 -4.79
CA ILE A 232 4.21 -12.09 -4.63
C ILE A 232 2.84 -11.41 -4.71
N VAL A 233 2.67 -10.30 -4.02
CA VAL A 233 1.42 -9.54 -3.94
C VAL A 233 0.99 -9.07 -5.34
N ASN A 234 1.80 -8.28 -6.02
CA ASN A 234 1.44 -7.75 -7.34
C ASN A 234 1.36 -8.84 -8.41
N GLY A 235 2.12 -9.93 -8.27
CA GLY A 235 1.97 -11.11 -9.12
C GLY A 235 0.61 -11.79 -8.95
N SER A 236 0.13 -11.90 -7.69
CA SER A 236 -1.20 -12.48 -7.37
C SER A 236 -2.33 -11.59 -7.88
N ILE A 237 -2.25 -10.27 -7.62
CA ILE A 237 -3.24 -9.31 -8.14
C ILE A 237 -3.27 -9.36 -9.67
N ALA A 238 -2.12 -9.34 -10.34
CA ALA A 238 -2.03 -9.43 -11.79
C ALA A 238 -2.59 -10.76 -12.33
N ALA A 239 -2.38 -11.87 -11.63
CA ALA A 239 -2.98 -13.16 -11.97
C ALA A 239 -4.51 -13.11 -11.86
N ALA A 240 -5.04 -12.52 -10.79
CA ALA A 240 -6.49 -12.31 -10.62
C ALA A 240 -7.08 -11.42 -11.71
N VAL A 241 -6.42 -10.30 -12.06
CA VAL A 241 -6.83 -9.41 -13.17
C VAL A 241 -6.82 -10.15 -14.51
N ARG A 242 -5.92 -11.13 -14.71
CA ARG A 242 -5.92 -12.01 -15.91
C ARG A 242 -7.00 -13.08 -15.87
N GLY A 243 -7.73 -13.23 -14.75
CA GLY A 243 -8.78 -14.22 -14.57
C GLY A 243 -8.28 -15.58 -14.06
N ALA A 244 -7.10 -15.63 -13.47
CA ALA A 244 -6.60 -16.84 -12.82
C ALA A 244 -7.39 -17.14 -11.52
N PHE A 245 -7.49 -18.41 -11.17
CA PHE A 245 -8.22 -18.88 -9.99
C PHE A 245 -7.53 -20.12 -9.40
N GLY A 246 -7.50 -20.21 -8.08
CA GLY A 246 -6.94 -21.34 -7.37
C GLY A 246 -5.44 -21.19 -7.07
N ASP A 247 -4.75 -22.30 -6.88
CA ASP A 247 -3.32 -22.33 -6.59
C ASP A 247 -2.51 -21.98 -7.85
N VAL A 248 -2.14 -20.71 -7.98
CA VAL A 248 -1.42 -20.18 -9.13
C VAL A 248 0.03 -19.87 -8.76
N ARG A 249 0.96 -20.57 -9.40
CA ARG A 249 2.40 -20.45 -9.16
C ARG A 249 3.05 -19.66 -10.28
N PHE A 250 3.47 -18.44 -10.01
CA PHE A 250 4.16 -17.56 -10.96
C PHE A 250 5.59 -17.20 -10.53
N THR A 251 6.04 -17.70 -9.38
CA THR A 251 7.40 -17.49 -8.86
C THR A 251 7.87 -18.71 -8.07
N GLU A 252 9.18 -18.99 -8.12
CA GLU A 252 9.82 -20.05 -7.33
C GLU A 252 9.67 -19.79 -5.81
N ARG A 253 9.56 -18.52 -5.39
CA ARG A 253 9.38 -18.14 -3.98
C ARG A 253 8.12 -18.73 -3.35
N THR A 254 7.10 -19.03 -4.14
CA THR A 254 5.81 -19.59 -3.68
C THR A 254 5.68 -21.08 -3.92
N ARG A 255 6.75 -21.77 -4.36
CA ARG A 255 6.70 -23.20 -4.73
C ARG A 255 6.24 -24.12 -3.57
N GLY A 256 6.52 -23.75 -2.31
CA GLY A 256 6.15 -24.49 -1.10
C GLY A 256 4.88 -23.99 -0.39
N SER A 257 4.15 -23.04 -0.96
CA SER A 257 2.99 -22.40 -0.33
C SER A 257 1.76 -22.51 -1.22
N GLU A 258 0.58 -22.66 -0.62
CA GLU A 258 -0.67 -22.42 -1.32
C GLU A 258 -0.86 -20.92 -1.52
N LEU A 259 -0.98 -20.51 -2.76
CA LEU A 259 -1.28 -19.13 -3.14
C LEU A 259 -2.62 -19.12 -3.87
N PHE A 260 -3.70 -19.08 -3.11
CA PHE A 260 -5.05 -19.16 -3.63
C PHE A 260 -5.50 -17.83 -4.25
N VAL A 261 -5.22 -17.68 -5.54
CA VAL A 261 -5.68 -16.54 -6.34
C VAL A 261 -7.20 -16.58 -6.51
N ASN A 262 -7.84 -15.46 -6.25
CA ASN A 262 -9.30 -15.32 -6.33
C ASN A 262 -9.70 -13.93 -6.88
N PRO A 263 -10.93 -13.77 -7.39
CA PRO A 263 -11.36 -12.50 -8.00
C PRO A 263 -11.35 -11.28 -7.05
N LEU A 264 -11.45 -11.49 -5.73
CA LEU A 264 -11.41 -10.39 -4.76
C LEU A 264 -10.03 -9.75 -4.66
N MET A 265 -8.96 -10.44 -5.11
CA MET A 265 -7.61 -9.88 -5.18
C MET A 265 -7.49 -8.70 -6.14
N SER A 266 -8.40 -8.56 -7.11
CA SER A 266 -8.43 -7.44 -8.03
C SER A 266 -9.35 -6.30 -7.58
N LEU A 267 -9.87 -6.35 -6.35
CA LEU A 267 -10.70 -5.31 -5.77
C LEU A 267 -9.88 -4.41 -4.85
N TYR A 268 -10.01 -3.10 -5.05
CA TYR A 268 -9.69 -2.13 -4.03
C TYR A 268 -10.82 -2.05 -3.02
N PHE A 269 -10.48 -2.12 -1.75
CA PHE A 269 -11.34 -1.74 -0.63
C PHE A 269 -10.87 -0.38 -0.13
N ALA A 270 -11.75 0.60 -0.12
CA ALA A 270 -11.39 1.99 0.18
C ALA A 270 -11.96 2.44 1.54
N PHE A 271 -11.18 3.21 2.27
CA PHE A 271 -11.51 3.65 3.63
C PHE A 271 -11.09 5.09 3.87
N ASP A 272 -11.80 5.75 4.79
CA ASP A 272 -11.35 6.97 5.43
C ASP A 272 -10.27 6.63 6.47
N LEU A 273 -9.07 7.22 6.31
CA LEU A 273 -7.92 6.86 7.17
C LEU A 273 -8.18 7.13 8.66
N PRO A 274 -8.76 8.28 9.08
CA PRO A 274 -9.08 8.51 10.49
C PRO A 274 -9.98 7.43 11.10
N GLY A 275 -10.96 6.94 10.37
CA GLY A 275 -11.83 5.88 10.84
C GLY A 275 -11.12 4.53 10.97
N LEU A 276 -10.20 4.22 10.05
CA LEU A 276 -9.35 3.03 10.14
C LEU A 276 -8.39 3.15 11.33
N ALA A 277 -7.71 4.28 11.47
CA ALA A 277 -6.79 4.57 12.57
C ALA A 277 -7.45 4.44 13.96
N ALA A 278 -8.66 4.97 14.11
CA ALA A 278 -9.44 4.90 15.36
C ALA A 278 -9.79 3.47 15.79
N ARG A 279 -9.74 2.49 14.88
CA ARG A 279 -9.98 1.08 15.19
C ARG A 279 -8.72 0.33 15.59
N CYS A 280 -7.54 0.80 15.24
CA CYS A 280 -6.29 0.16 15.63
C CYS A 280 -6.10 0.27 17.15
N LEU A 281 -5.90 -0.87 17.82
CA LEU A 281 -5.82 -0.95 19.27
C LEU A 281 -4.46 -0.57 19.87
N TYR A 282 -3.47 -0.33 19.01
CA TYR A 282 -2.09 -0.06 19.44
C TYR A 282 -1.42 1.10 18.69
N LEU A 283 -2.18 1.85 17.90
CA LEU A 283 -1.62 2.93 17.08
C LEU A 283 -0.93 3.99 17.94
N ASP A 284 -1.55 4.37 19.06
CA ASP A 284 -1.01 5.30 20.04
C ASP A 284 0.33 4.87 20.65
N ARG A 285 0.58 3.55 20.72
CA ARG A 285 1.83 3.00 21.28
C ARG A 285 3.02 3.16 20.36
N ILE A 286 2.79 3.31 19.06
CA ILE A 286 3.86 3.42 18.05
C ILE A 286 4.17 4.86 17.63
N GLU A 287 3.32 5.83 17.92
CA GLU A 287 3.42 7.23 17.47
C GLU A 287 4.76 7.91 17.82
N ASP A 288 5.32 7.58 18.98
CA ASP A 288 6.56 8.19 19.47
C ASP A 288 7.84 7.45 19.03
N THR A 289 7.74 6.52 18.11
CA THR A 289 8.88 5.72 17.64
C THR A 289 9.74 6.48 16.62
N HIS A 290 11.07 6.24 16.67
CA HIS A 290 12.06 6.78 15.74
C HIS A 290 12.66 5.72 14.82
N LEU A 291 12.56 4.44 15.17
CA LEU A 291 13.16 3.33 14.45
C LEU A 291 12.14 2.23 14.26
N MET A 292 12.16 1.54 13.11
CA MET A 292 11.25 0.44 12.82
C MET A 292 11.29 -0.67 13.89
N ARG A 293 12.46 -0.98 14.44
CA ARG A 293 12.57 -1.95 15.56
C ARG A 293 11.79 -1.55 16.81
N GLN A 294 11.56 -0.23 17.04
CA GLN A 294 10.73 0.23 18.15
C GLN A 294 9.25 0.01 17.82
N VAL A 295 8.83 0.22 16.57
CA VAL A 295 7.46 -0.12 16.11
C VAL A 295 7.21 -1.60 16.37
N HIS A 296 8.09 -2.47 15.87
CA HIS A 296 8.00 -3.92 16.10
C HIS A 296 7.89 -4.27 17.59
N ALA A 297 8.78 -3.73 18.43
CA ALA A 297 8.77 -4.01 19.87
C ALA A 297 7.46 -3.58 20.55
N ARG A 298 6.91 -2.41 20.18
CA ARG A 298 5.64 -1.91 20.74
C ARG A 298 4.45 -2.77 20.32
N ILE A 299 4.43 -3.23 19.08
CA ILE A 299 3.38 -4.16 18.60
C ILE A 299 3.50 -5.51 19.33
N ALA A 300 4.70 -6.05 19.48
CA ALA A 300 4.93 -7.29 20.22
C ALA A 300 4.49 -7.19 21.69
N GLU A 301 4.91 -6.13 22.41
CA GLU A 301 4.48 -5.85 23.80
C GLU A 301 2.94 -5.77 23.91
N PHE A 302 2.28 -5.10 22.95
CA PHE A 302 0.83 -5.04 22.92
C PHE A 302 0.22 -6.43 22.76
N ARG A 303 0.73 -7.23 21.80
CA ARG A 303 0.24 -8.58 21.53
C ARG A 303 0.39 -9.53 22.72
N GLU A 304 1.50 -9.42 23.45
CA GLU A 304 1.73 -10.21 24.68
C GLU A 304 0.74 -9.83 25.82
N SER A 305 0.23 -8.59 25.80
CA SER A 305 -0.66 -8.07 26.86
C SER A 305 -2.12 -8.48 26.69
N LEU A 306 -2.50 -9.14 25.60
CA LEU A 306 -3.90 -9.48 25.32
C LEU A 306 -4.09 -10.94 24.93
N VAL A 307 -5.35 -11.40 25.03
CA VAL A 307 -5.77 -12.69 24.48
C VAL A 307 -6.26 -12.46 23.05
N THR A 308 -5.56 -13.06 22.10
CA THR A 308 -5.92 -12.95 20.67
C THR A 308 -7.20 -13.72 20.36
N ARG A 309 -8.01 -13.18 19.47
CA ARG A 309 -9.21 -13.86 18.98
C ARG A 309 -8.78 -15.03 18.05
N PRO A 310 -9.37 -16.22 18.16
CA PRO A 310 -9.04 -17.34 17.28
C PRO A 310 -9.44 -17.03 15.82
N PRO A 311 -8.78 -17.67 14.84
CA PRO A 311 -9.18 -17.58 13.45
C PRO A 311 -10.61 -18.09 13.27
N ARG A 312 -11.32 -17.54 12.30
CA ARG A 312 -12.69 -17.95 11.96
C ARG A 312 -12.71 -18.56 10.55
N ALA A 313 -13.53 -19.58 10.37
CA ALA A 313 -13.87 -20.09 9.05
C ALA A 313 -15.10 -19.36 8.49
N PHE A 314 -15.22 -19.31 7.17
CA PHE A 314 -16.49 -18.96 6.55
C PHE A 314 -17.53 -20.00 6.92
N PRO A 315 -18.74 -19.59 7.33
CA PRO A 315 -19.84 -20.53 7.48
C PRO A 315 -20.24 -21.06 6.11
N HIS A 316 -20.59 -22.34 6.05
CA HIS A 316 -21.09 -23.00 4.84
C HIS A 316 -22.59 -23.02 4.81
#